data_2c4e8467132162b9708ebd08d84ccb42
#
_entry.id   2c4e8467132162b9708ebd08d84ccb42
#
_cell.length_a   1.000
_cell.length_b   1.000
_cell.length_c   1.000
_cell.angle_alpha   90.00
_cell.angle_beta   90.00
_cell.angle_gamma   90.00
#
_symmetry.space_group_name_H-M   'P 1'
#
loop_
_entity.id
_entity.type
_entity.pdbx_description
1 polymer ?
#
loop_
_entity_poly.entity_id
_entity_poly.type
_entity_poly.pdbx_seq_one_letter_code
_entity_poly.pdbx_strand_id
1 'polypeptide(L)'
;MANTAQNVGIKNSWSLISFARAHGKMKVAPFVNKETGEAFKSCAFVNSEGATTLVAFSSNLGELTPQQIASQKDSLQVVELESGTFKLCKQGASSWEDVDLGL
;
A
#
# COMPACT_ATOMS: atom_id res chain seq x y z
N MET A 1 -27.85 -2.43 0.47
CA MET A 1 -27.37 -2.15 0.50
C MET A 1 -26.22 -1.97 0.18
N ALA A 2 -26.10 -1.55 -0.32
CA ALA A 2 -25.07 -1.27 -0.72
C ALA A 2 -23.79 -1.29 -0.27
N ASN A 3 -23.44 -1.45 0.60
CA ASN A 3 -22.18 -1.25 1.19
C ASN A 3 -21.30 -2.44 1.25
N THR A 4 -21.50 -3.37 0.37
CA THR A 4 -20.66 -4.55 0.35
C THR A 4 -19.21 -4.25 0.15
N ALA A 5 -18.89 -3.25 -0.63
CA ALA A 5 -17.49 -2.87 -0.84
C ALA A 5 -16.85 -2.35 0.43
N GLN A 6 -17.64 -1.74 1.29
CA GLN A 6 -17.14 -1.19 2.53
C GLN A 6 -17.03 -2.22 3.63
N ASN A 7 -17.64 -3.38 3.41
CA ASN A 7 -17.64 -4.45 4.38
C ASN A 7 -16.61 -5.51 4.08
N VAL A 8 -15.63 -5.19 3.26
CA VAL A 8 -14.52 -6.11 3.04
C VAL A 8 -13.75 -6.17 4.34
N GLY A 9 -13.81 -7.30 5.01
CA GLY A 9 -13.13 -7.50 6.27
C GLY A 9 -11.63 -7.49 6.12
N ILE A 10 -10.96 -7.12 7.18
CA ILE A 10 -9.51 -7.20 7.26
C ILE A 10 -9.19 -8.55 7.91
N LYS A 11 -8.46 -9.38 7.19
CA LYS A 11 -8.05 -10.69 7.69
C LYS A 11 -6.89 -10.57 8.66
N ASN A 12 -5.88 -9.79 8.29
CA ASN A 12 -4.71 -9.57 9.12
C ASN A 12 -4.24 -8.13 8.97
N SER A 13 -3.52 -7.67 9.97
CA SER A 13 -2.93 -6.34 9.97
C SER A 13 -1.53 -6.42 10.56
N TRP A 14 -0.60 -5.71 9.96
CA TRP A 14 0.80 -5.66 10.40
C TRP A 14 1.24 -4.23 10.51
N SER A 15 2.19 -3.96 11.39
CA SER A 15 2.85 -2.67 11.35
C SER A 15 3.67 -2.56 10.06
N LEU A 16 3.80 -1.35 9.56
CA LEU A 16 4.53 -1.10 8.32
C LEU A 16 5.98 -1.59 8.44
N ILE A 17 6.61 -1.30 9.57
CA ILE A 17 8.01 -1.67 9.78
C ILE A 17 8.19 -3.19 9.80
N SER A 18 7.32 -3.89 10.50
CA SER A 18 7.40 -5.36 10.55
C SER A 18 7.21 -5.97 9.17
N PHE A 19 6.29 -5.43 8.41
CA PHE A 19 6.04 -5.94 7.07
C PHE A 19 7.24 -5.68 6.15
N ALA A 20 7.83 -4.50 6.23
CA ALA A 20 9.00 -4.16 5.43
C ALA A 20 10.19 -5.05 5.75
N ARG A 21 10.38 -5.37 7.02
CA ARG A 21 11.46 -6.28 7.41
C ARG A 21 11.29 -7.67 6.86
N ALA A 22 10.04 -8.12 6.72
CA ALA A 22 9.74 -9.46 6.21
C ALA A 22 9.74 -9.52 4.69
N HIS A 23 9.38 -8.44 4.02
CA HIS A 23 9.11 -8.48 2.59
C HIS A 23 9.99 -7.58 1.73
N GLY A 24 10.77 -6.71 2.32
CA GLY A 24 11.75 -5.92 1.58
C GLY A 24 11.45 -4.44 1.53
N LYS A 25 12.01 -3.77 0.53
CA LYS A 25 11.93 -2.32 0.42
C LYS A 25 10.58 -1.87 -0.10
N MET A 26 10.06 -0.81 0.48
CA MET A 26 8.78 -0.23 0.08
C MET A 26 8.93 0.67 -1.13
N LYS A 27 8.01 0.51 -2.07
CA LYS A 27 7.90 1.38 -3.24
C LYS A 27 6.45 1.79 -3.41
N VAL A 28 6.24 2.99 -3.93
CA VAL A 28 4.90 3.50 -4.22
C VAL A 28 4.85 4.09 -5.62
N ALA A 29 3.67 4.06 -6.22
CA ALA A 29 3.42 4.68 -7.50
C ALA A 29 2.05 5.34 -7.49
N PRO A 30 1.92 6.57 -7.98
CA PRO A 30 0.63 7.25 -7.97
C PRO A 30 -0.32 6.68 -9.02
N PHE A 31 -1.61 6.67 -8.71
CA PHE A 31 -2.63 6.54 -9.73
C PHE A 31 -3.90 7.25 -9.29
N VAL A 32 -4.75 7.58 -10.26
CA VAL A 32 -5.98 8.31 -10.01
C VAL A 32 -7.16 7.50 -10.54
N ASN A 33 -8.20 7.40 -9.72
CA ASN A 33 -9.45 6.81 -10.18
C ASN A 33 -10.11 7.80 -11.15
N LYS A 34 -10.24 7.39 -12.40
CA LYS A 34 -10.73 8.29 -13.44
C LYS A 34 -12.19 8.66 -13.26
N GLU A 35 -12.95 7.83 -12.58
CA GLU A 35 -14.37 8.11 -12.40
C GLU A 35 -14.64 9.10 -11.28
N THR A 36 -13.86 9.04 -10.22
CA THR A 36 -14.07 9.88 -9.04
C THR A 36 -13.05 10.99 -8.89
N GLY A 37 -11.96 10.94 -9.63
CA GLY A 37 -10.86 11.87 -9.47
C GLY A 37 -10.03 11.64 -8.22
N GLU A 38 -10.32 10.61 -7.48
CA GLU A 38 -9.62 10.34 -6.22
C GLU A 38 -8.21 9.82 -6.48
N ALA A 39 -7.26 10.38 -5.75
CA ALA A 39 -5.86 9.98 -5.86
C ALA A 39 -5.56 8.81 -4.93
N PHE A 40 -4.81 7.85 -5.46
CA PHE A 40 -4.36 6.68 -4.70
C PHE A 40 -2.87 6.47 -4.93
N LYS A 41 -2.29 5.56 -4.17
CA LYS A 41 -0.97 5.04 -4.47
C LYS A 41 -1.02 3.52 -4.48
N SER A 42 -0.39 2.95 -5.50
CA SER A 42 -0.07 1.53 -5.51
C SER A 42 1.15 1.33 -4.63
N CYS A 43 1.13 0.32 -3.80
CA CYS A 43 2.18 0.08 -2.84
C CYS A 43 2.70 -1.34 -2.99
N ALA A 44 4.01 -1.48 -3.00
CA ALA A 44 4.65 -2.77 -3.15
C ALA A 44 5.89 -2.86 -2.27
N PHE A 45 6.21 -4.09 -1.86
CA PHE A 45 7.46 -4.38 -1.18
C PHE A 45 8.25 -5.33 -2.05
N VAL A 46 9.52 -5.02 -2.27
CA VAL A 46 10.40 -5.80 -3.14
C VAL A 46 11.55 -6.34 -2.29
N ASN A 47 11.69 -7.67 -2.26
CA ASN A 47 12.76 -8.28 -1.48
C ASN A 47 14.06 -8.32 -2.26
N SER A 48 15.11 -8.82 -1.63
CA SER A 48 16.43 -8.87 -2.24
C SER A 48 16.52 -9.74 -3.49
N GLU A 49 15.55 -10.62 -3.66
CA GLU A 49 15.49 -11.49 -4.84
C GLU A 49 14.63 -10.90 -5.95
N GLY A 50 14.09 -9.70 -5.72
CA GLY A 50 13.24 -9.05 -6.70
C GLY A 50 11.78 -9.47 -6.66
N ALA A 51 11.40 -10.32 -5.72
CA ALA A 51 10.01 -10.72 -5.58
C ALA A 51 9.19 -9.56 -5.01
N THR A 52 8.04 -9.31 -5.61
CA THR A 52 7.20 -8.17 -5.29
C THR A 52 5.92 -8.60 -4.61
N THR A 53 5.60 -7.96 -3.49
CA THR A 53 4.35 -8.16 -2.76
C THR A 53 3.54 -6.88 -2.82
N LEU A 54 2.38 -6.92 -3.45
CA LEU A 54 1.46 -5.78 -3.51
C LEU A 54 0.64 -5.74 -2.23
N VAL A 55 0.41 -4.53 -1.70
CA VAL A 55 -0.25 -4.39 -0.41
C VAL A 55 -1.29 -3.28 -0.42
N ALA A 56 -2.20 -3.35 0.53
CA ALA A 56 -3.14 -2.30 0.85
C ALA A 56 -2.79 -1.73 2.23
N PHE A 57 -3.28 -0.52 2.50
CA PHE A 57 -3.08 0.13 3.79
C PHE A 57 -4.42 0.44 4.42
N SER A 58 -4.40 0.61 5.73
CA SER A 58 -5.60 0.99 6.47
C SER A 58 -6.08 2.40 6.15
N SER A 59 -5.21 3.21 5.55
CA SER A 59 -5.52 4.60 5.17
C SER A 59 -5.12 4.84 3.73
N ASN A 60 -5.78 5.81 3.10
CA ASN A 60 -5.42 6.20 1.74
C ASN A 60 -4.12 7.01 1.76
N LEU A 61 -3.13 6.58 0.99
CA LEU A 61 -1.84 7.26 0.88
C LEU A 61 -1.78 8.19 -0.34
N GLY A 62 -2.91 8.42 -1.01
CA GLY A 62 -2.92 9.04 -2.33
C GLY A 62 -2.21 10.37 -2.42
N GLU A 63 -2.39 11.22 -1.42
CA GLU A 63 -1.83 12.57 -1.45
C GLU A 63 -0.52 12.72 -0.68
N LEU A 64 0.01 11.64 -0.15
CA LEU A 64 1.23 11.68 0.63
C LEU A 64 2.45 11.52 -0.27
N THR A 65 3.49 12.31 -0.01
CA THR A 65 4.79 12.10 -0.65
C THR A 65 5.48 10.90 0.01
N PRO A 66 6.50 10.31 -0.63
CA PRO A 66 7.28 9.26 0.01
C PRO A 66 7.85 9.67 1.36
N GLN A 67 8.28 10.94 1.50
CA GLN A 67 8.80 11.45 2.76
C GLN A 67 7.73 11.50 3.84
N GLN A 68 6.52 11.89 3.47
CA GLN A 68 5.40 11.93 4.41
C GLN A 68 4.98 10.52 4.85
N ILE A 69 4.99 9.57 3.93
CA ILE A 69 4.72 8.19 4.27
C ILE A 69 5.75 7.68 5.27
N ALA A 70 7.02 7.96 5.01
CA ALA A 70 8.09 7.54 5.91
C ALA A 70 7.95 8.18 7.29
N SER A 71 7.55 9.46 7.35
CA SER A 71 7.38 10.14 8.62
C SER A 71 6.20 9.61 9.43
N GLN A 72 5.23 8.98 8.76
CA GLN A 72 4.04 8.42 9.39
C GLN A 72 4.11 6.91 9.57
N LYS A 73 5.28 6.34 9.39
CA LYS A 73 5.44 4.87 9.37
C LYS A 73 4.92 4.17 10.61
N ASP A 74 4.95 4.85 11.76
CA ASP A 74 4.51 4.25 13.02
C ASP A 74 3.00 4.21 13.16
N SER A 75 2.28 4.99 12.36
CA SER A 75 0.82 5.03 12.41
C SER A 75 0.16 4.32 11.23
N LEU A 76 0.94 3.87 10.26
CA LEU A 76 0.42 3.17 9.10
C LEU A 76 0.46 1.66 9.30
N GLN A 77 -0.57 1.00 8.82
CA GLN A 77 -0.65 -0.45 8.90
C GLN A 77 -0.92 -1.05 7.53
N VAL A 78 -0.22 -2.12 7.23
CA VAL A 78 -0.45 -2.93 6.05
C VAL A 78 -1.55 -3.92 6.40
N VAL A 79 -2.55 -4.04 5.53
CA VAL A 79 -3.69 -4.90 5.78
C VAL A 79 -3.81 -5.96 4.70
N GLU A 80 -4.17 -7.16 5.13
CA GLU A 80 -4.56 -8.24 4.24
C GLU A 80 -6.08 -8.34 4.29
N LEU A 81 -6.72 -8.26 3.14
CA LEU A 81 -8.18 -8.29 3.06
C LEU A 81 -8.66 -9.73 2.95
N GLU A 82 -9.85 -9.99 3.48
CA GLU A 82 -10.45 -11.33 3.40
C GLU A 82 -10.68 -11.77 1.97
N SER A 83 -10.92 -10.84 1.08
CA SER A 83 -11.09 -11.13 -0.33
C SER A 83 -9.79 -11.60 -1.00
N GLY A 84 -8.66 -11.44 -0.34
CA GLY A 84 -7.36 -11.75 -0.93
C GLY A 84 -6.93 -10.79 -2.02
N THR A 85 -7.62 -9.67 -2.15
CA THR A 85 -7.37 -8.74 -3.24
C THR A 85 -6.92 -7.39 -2.70
N PHE A 86 -5.79 -6.91 -3.20
CA PHE A 86 -5.31 -5.56 -2.90
C PHE A 86 -5.75 -4.65 -4.04
N LYS A 87 -7.01 -4.23 -3.99
CA LYS A 87 -7.62 -3.53 -5.12
C LYS A 87 -7.03 -2.16 -5.41
N LEU A 88 -6.36 -1.59 -4.43
CA LEU A 88 -5.71 -0.29 -4.62
C LEU A 88 -4.37 -0.41 -5.31
N CYS A 89 -3.88 -1.62 -5.48
CA CYS A 89 -2.60 -1.83 -6.14
C CYS A 89 -2.84 -2.05 -7.62
N LYS A 90 -2.26 -1.20 -8.43
CA LYS A 90 -2.44 -1.27 -9.87
C LYS A 90 -1.21 -1.88 -10.48
N GLN A 91 -1.39 -3.00 -11.15
CA GLN A 91 -0.29 -3.61 -11.91
C GLN A 91 0.07 -2.70 -13.07
N GLY A 92 1.34 -2.69 -13.41
CA GLY A 92 1.80 -1.90 -14.53
C GLY A 92 2.05 -0.45 -14.24
N ALA A 93 2.01 -0.05 -12.99
CA ALA A 93 2.43 1.29 -12.64
C ALA A 93 3.88 1.50 -13.04
N SER A 94 4.18 2.65 -13.62
CA SER A 94 5.49 2.87 -14.23
C SER A 94 6.36 3.87 -13.48
N SER A 95 5.84 4.52 -12.47
CA SER A 95 6.56 5.59 -11.79
C SER A 95 6.79 5.25 -10.33
N TRP A 96 7.38 4.08 -10.09
CA TRP A 96 7.66 3.63 -8.74
C TRP A 96 8.72 4.48 -8.06
N GLU A 97 8.45 4.91 -6.85
CA GLU A 97 9.38 5.67 -6.03
C GLU A 97 9.67 4.91 -4.74
N ASP A 98 10.92 4.97 -4.30
CA ASP A 98 11.32 4.34 -3.06
C ASP A 98 10.83 5.14 -1.86
N VAL A 99 10.39 4.42 -0.82
CA VAL A 99 10.07 5.03 0.47
C VAL A 99 11.13 4.57 1.47
N ASP A 100 11.87 5.53 2.00
CA ASP A 100 12.93 5.24 2.97
C ASP A 100 12.32 5.13 4.35
N LEU A 101 12.22 3.91 4.85
CA LEU A 101 11.66 3.65 6.18
C LEU A 101 12.73 3.59 7.26
N GLY A 102 13.98 3.82 6.91
CA GLY A 102 15.07 3.84 7.87
C GLY A 102 15.50 2.46 8.37
N LEU A 103 15.25 1.45 7.58
CA LEU A 103 15.59 0.07 7.96
C LEU A 103 16.94 -0.37 7.39
#